data_427432cd83508185aa774153fbcc68fe
#
_entry.id   427432cd83508185aa774153fbcc68fe
#
_cell.length_a   1.000
_cell.length_b   1.000
_cell.length_c   1.000
_cell.angle_alpha   90.00
_cell.angle_beta   90.00
_cell.angle_gamma   90.00
#
_symmetry.space_group_name_H-M   'P 1'
#
loop_
_entity.id
_entity.type
_entity.pdbx_description
1 polymer ?
#
loop_
_entity_poly.entity_id
_entity_poly.type
_entity_poly.pdbx_seq_one_letter_code
_entity_poly.pdbx_strand_id
1 'polypeptide(L)'
;GTVLRTCDATGVSALFLLPNSTDPYDPVAVKASMGAIFTTPIFKLDYAQLAQITRALDDLSVIGTSDKAEQNAFTYPYSDNTLLLIGSEREGLSAQLSALCHEMVRIPMIGACDSLNLSMATGIILYEIFNQHNGIKRNHD
;
A
#
# COMPACT_ATOMS: atom_id res chain seq x y z
N GLY A 1 13.31 5.63 -5.27
CA GLY A 1 13.59 4.71 -6.33
C GLY A 1 12.37 4.21 -7.07
N THR A 2 12.33 2.92 -7.23
CA THR A 2 11.27 2.26 -8.02
C THR A 2 9.88 2.47 -7.42
N VAL A 3 9.77 2.38 -6.11
CA VAL A 3 8.49 2.59 -5.42
C VAL A 3 7.98 4.02 -5.66
N LEU A 4 8.85 5.00 -5.54
CA LEU A 4 8.46 6.40 -5.74
C LEU A 4 7.98 6.65 -7.16
N ARG A 5 8.68 6.06 -8.14
CA ARG A 5 8.28 6.20 -9.53
C ARG A 5 6.90 5.60 -9.80
N THR A 6 6.63 4.45 -9.20
CA THR A 6 5.32 3.81 -9.32
C THR A 6 4.23 4.63 -8.64
N CYS A 7 4.52 5.21 -7.49
CA CYS A 7 3.59 6.10 -6.80
C CYS A 7 3.23 7.30 -7.68
N ASP A 8 4.23 7.91 -8.29
CA ASP A 8 4.00 9.05 -9.19
C ASP A 8 3.16 8.63 -10.39
N ALA A 9 3.49 7.49 -10.99
CA ALA A 9 2.78 7.00 -12.18
C ALA A 9 1.32 6.65 -11.90
N THR A 10 1.00 6.22 -10.70
CA THR A 10 -0.36 5.81 -10.33
C THR A 10 -1.13 6.87 -9.57
N GLY A 11 -0.57 8.06 -9.40
CA GLY A 11 -1.27 9.18 -8.78
C GLY A 11 -1.43 9.09 -7.27
N VAL A 12 -0.50 8.42 -6.60
CA VAL A 12 -0.49 8.33 -5.14
C VAL A 12 -0.26 9.71 -4.53
N SER A 13 -1.06 10.06 -3.51
CA SER A 13 -1.00 11.38 -2.89
C SER A 13 0.25 11.60 -2.05
N ALA A 14 0.76 10.56 -1.40
CA ALA A 14 1.91 10.67 -0.51
C ALA A 14 2.53 9.32 -0.25
N LEU A 15 3.83 9.30 -0.03
CA LEU A 15 4.58 8.12 0.37
C LEU A 15 5.12 8.33 1.77
N PHE A 16 4.82 7.41 2.66
CA PHE A 16 5.32 7.44 4.03
C PHE A 16 6.39 6.37 4.22
N LEU A 17 7.52 6.77 4.76
CA LEU A 17 8.60 5.85 5.10
C LEU A 17 8.66 5.72 6.62
N LEU A 18 8.60 4.50 7.09
CA LEU A 18 8.68 4.22 8.53
C LEU A 18 10.01 3.56 8.82
N PRO A 19 10.79 4.10 9.73
CA PRO A 19 12.02 3.45 10.13
C PRO A 19 11.73 2.22 10.98
N ASN A 20 12.59 1.21 10.88
CA ASN A 20 12.61 0.15 11.87
C ASN A 20 14.03 0.03 12.42
N SER A 21 14.21 -0.80 13.43
CA SER A 21 15.48 -0.89 14.15
C SER A 21 16.60 -1.51 13.33
N THR A 22 16.28 -2.26 12.26
CA THR A 22 17.25 -3.00 11.48
C THR A 22 17.40 -2.50 10.05
N ASP A 23 16.33 -1.96 9.47
CA ASP A 23 16.35 -1.48 8.09
C ASP A 23 15.45 -0.25 7.98
N PRO A 24 16.04 0.93 7.71
CA PRO A 24 15.26 2.17 7.64
C PRO A 24 14.32 2.24 6.43
N TYR A 25 14.42 1.29 5.49
CA TYR A 25 13.54 1.26 4.31
C TYR A 25 12.35 0.32 4.47
N ASP A 26 12.24 -0.36 5.59
CA ASP A 26 11.13 -1.23 5.93
C ASP A 26 10.38 -0.64 7.12
N PRO A 27 9.10 -0.73 7.16
CA PRO A 27 8.13 -0.94 6.10
C PRO A 27 7.79 0.36 5.35
N VAL A 28 7.05 0.23 4.26
CA VAL A 28 6.59 1.36 3.47
C VAL A 28 5.08 1.51 3.61
N ALA A 29 4.64 2.71 3.93
CA ALA A 29 3.22 3.04 3.92
C ALA A 29 2.95 3.99 2.75
N VAL A 30 1.95 3.67 1.95
CA VAL A 30 1.64 4.40 0.74
C VAL A 30 0.19 4.83 0.78
N LYS A 31 -0.07 6.12 0.60
CA LYS A 31 -1.45 6.63 0.51
C LYS A 31 -1.81 6.79 -0.95
N ALA A 32 -2.79 6.02 -1.41
CA ALA A 32 -3.32 6.11 -2.76
C ALA A 32 -4.60 6.93 -2.73
N SER A 33 -4.71 7.89 -3.63
CA SER A 33 -5.92 8.69 -3.77
C SER A 33 -6.12 9.04 -5.24
N MET A 34 -7.30 9.54 -5.55
CA MET A 34 -7.72 9.83 -6.92
C MET A 34 -7.21 11.17 -7.46
N GLY A 35 -6.49 11.94 -6.68
CA GLY A 35 -5.99 13.23 -7.10
C GLY A 35 -4.82 13.12 -8.07
N ALA A 36 -4.76 13.97 -9.08
CA ALA A 36 -3.59 14.07 -9.94
C ALA A 36 -2.50 14.85 -9.21
N ILE A 37 -1.32 14.25 -9.09
CA ILE A 37 -0.21 14.88 -8.40
C ILE A 37 1.02 14.81 -9.29
N PHE A 38 1.65 15.95 -9.50
CA PHE A 38 2.82 16.04 -10.37
C PHE A 38 4.06 15.43 -9.73
N THR A 39 4.15 15.49 -8.40
CA THR A 39 5.27 14.95 -7.65
C THR A 39 4.74 14.37 -6.36
N THR A 40 5.12 13.13 -6.06
CA THR A 40 4.67 12.47 -4.85
C THR A 40 5.52 12.93 -3.66
N PRO A 41 4.94 13.62 -2.67
CA PRO A 41 5.69 14.01 -1.48
C PRO A 41 6.04 12.79 -0.65
N ILE A 42 7.23 12.83 -0.03
CA ILE A 42 7.72 11.76 0.82
C ILE A 42 7.81 12.28 2.25
N PHE A 43 7.24 11.53 3.19
CA PHE A 43 7.29 11.87 4.60
C PHE A 43 7.91 10.72 5.38
N LYS A 44 8.78 11.03 6.31
CA LYS A 44 9.33 10.05 7.24
C LYS A 44 8.51 10.15 8.53
N LEU A 45 7.85 9.06 8.87
CA LEU A 45 6.97 9.00 10.05
C LEU A 45 7.42 7.88 10.96
N ASP A 46 7.19 8.04 12.26
CA ASP A 46 7.26 6.91 13.17
C ASP A 46 5.88 6.25 13.31
N TYR A 47 5.83 5.16 14.06
CA TYR A 47 4.58 4.42 14.26
C TYR A 47 3.50 5.30 14.90
N ALA A 48 3.87 6.08 15.91
CA ALA A 48 2.90 6.93 16.62
C ALA A 48 2.26 7.95 15.70
N GLN A 49 3.06 8.55 14.82
CA GLN A 49 2.56 9.52 13.84
C GLN A 49 1.62 8.85 12.83
N LEU A 50 1.99 7.67 12.34
CA LEU A 50 1.13 6.94 11.41
C LEU A 50 -0.18 6.55 12.08
N ALA A 51 -0.13 6.03 13.30
CA ALA A 51 -1.32 5.65 14.05
C ALA A 51 -2.25 6.85 14.26
N GLN A 52 -1.66 8.02 14.51
CA GLN A 52 -2.44 9.26 14.68
C GLN A 52 -3.17 9.64 13.39
N ILE A 53 -2.49 9.52 12.24
CA ILE A 53 -3.10 9.81 10.95
C ILE A 53 -4.28 8.87 10.69
N THR A 54 -4.11 7.57 10.95
CA THR A 54 -5.17 6.60 10.71
C THR A 54 -6.39 6.83 11.61
N ARG A 55 -6.16 7.32 12.82
CA ARG A 55 -7.26 7.65 13.72
C ARG A 55 -7.96 8.95 13.38
N ALA A 56 -7.23 9.90 12.80
CA ALA A 56 -7.78 11.22 12.50
C ALA A 56 -8.62 11.24 11.23
N LEU A 57 -8.40 10.31 10.31
CA LEU A 57 -9.07 10.26 9.02
C LEU A 57 -10.08 9.11 9.00
N ASP A 58 -11.33 9.41 9.31
CA ASP A 58 -12.37 8.40 9.46
C ASP A 58 -12.69 7.65 8.17
N ASP A 59 -12.57 8.32 7.04
CA ASP A 59 -12.88 7.71 5.73
C ASP A 59 -11.69 6.98 5.10
N LEU A 60 -10.57 6.93 5.79
CA LEU A 60 -9.37 6.27 5.28
C LEU A 60 -9.49 4.76 5.49
N SER A 61 -9.34 4.01 4.40
CA SER A 61 -9.29 2.55 4.45
C SER A 61 -7.84 2.11 4.50
N VAL A 62 -7.44 1.44 5.58
CA VAL A 62 -6.07 0.99 5.77
C VAL A 62 -5.98 -0.49 5.40
N ILE A 63 -5.21 -0.77 4.35
CA ILE A 63 -5.07 -2.10 3.79
C ILE A 63 -3.62 -2.54 3.92
N GLY A 64 -3.42 -3.69 4.53
CA GLY A 64 -2.09 -4.27 4.64
C GLY A 64 -1.90 -5.44 3.68
N THR A 65 -0.67 -5.89 3.55
CA THR A 65 -0.34 -7.04 2.70
C THR A 65 0.18 -8.19 3.56
N SER A 66 -0.22 -9.39 3.19
CA SER A 66 0.26 -10.62 3.85
C SER A 66 0.06 -11.79 2.91
N ASP A 67 1.04 -12.69 2.86
CA ASP A 67 0.92 -13.94 2.09
C ASP A 67 -0.11 -14.89 2.70
N LYS A 68 -0.56 -14.63 3.92
CA LYS A 68 -1.55 -15.45 4.63
C LYS A 68 -2.94 -14.83 4.62
N ALA A 69 -3.13 -13.71 3.96
CA ALA A 69 -4.42 -13.04 3.91
C ALA A 69 -5.43 -13.86 3.11
N GLU A 70 -6.69 -13.77 3.49
CA GLU A 70 -7.77 -14.46 2.79
C GLU A 70 -8.22 -13.71 1.55
N GLN A 71 -8.14 -12.38 1.59
CA GLN A 71 -8.60 -11.54 0.49
C GLN A 71 -7.55 -11.50 -0.62
N ASN A 72 -8.02 -11.66 -1.85
CA ASN A 72 -7.17 -11.56 -3.05
C ASN A 72 -7.01 -10.09 -3.42
N ALA A 73 -5.77 -9.65 -3.60
CA ALA A 73 -5.47 -8.26 -3.92
C ALA A 73 -6.13 -7.80 -5.23
N PHE A 74 -6.39 -8.70 -6.16
CA PHE A 74 -6.97 -8.36 -7.46
C PHE A 74 -8.49 -8.28 -7.45
N THR A 75 -9.14 -8.82 -6.45
CA THR A 75 -10.61 -8.80 -6.37
C THR A 75 -11.12 -7.95 -5.23
N TYR A 76 -10.24 -7.51 -4.34
CA TYR A 76 -10.65 -6.66 -3.22
C TYR A 76 -11.08 -5.29 -3.76
N PRO A 77 -12.23 -4.76 -3.32
CA PRO A 77 -12.70 -3.45 -3.78
C PRO A 77 -12.05 -2.33 -2.97
N TYR A 78 -11.06 -1.67 -3.53
CA TYR A 78 -10.35 -0.58 -2.85
C TYR A 78 -11.15 0.70 -2.90
N SER A 79 -11.25 1.37 -1.75
CA SER A 79 -11.93 2.66 -1.67
C SER A 79 -11.07 3.76 -2.32
N ASP A 80 -11.70 4.89 -2.62
CA ASP A 80 -11.00 6.03 -3.20
C ASP A 80 -9.94 6.59 -2.26
N ASN A 81 -10.11 6.40 -0.96
CA ASN A 81 -9.18 6.90 0.05
C ASN A 81 -8.55 5.72 0.77
N THR A 82 -7.51 5.17 0.17
CA THR A 82 -6.82 3.96 0.65
C THR A 82 -5.41 4.29 1.09
N LEU A 83 -5.04 3.81 2.27
CA LEU A 83 -3.66 3.78 2.75
C LEU A 83 -3.17 2.34 2.67
N LEU A 84 -2.17 2.11 1.84
CA LEU A 84 -1.61 0.78 1.64
C LEU A 84 -0.35 0.63 2.49
N LEU A 85 -0.32 -0.35 3.37
CA LEU A 85 0.83 -0.68 4.20
C LEU A 85 1.53 -1.92 3.65
N ILE A 86 2.80 -1.78 3.30
CA ILE A 86 3.58 -2.89 2.78
C ILE A 86 4.76 -3.12 3.71
N GLY A 87 4.88 -4.34 4.20
CA GLY A 87 5.95 -4.71 5.10
C GLY A 87 7.19 -5.19 4.38
N SER A 88 8.22 -5.50 5.17
CA SER A 88 9.48 -6.00 4.63
C SER A 88 9.30 -7.34 3.92
N GLU A 89 10.24 -7.64 3.04
CA GLU A 89 10.22 -8.87 2.26
C GLU A 89 10.36 -10.11 3.13
N ARG A 90 11.08 -10.00 4.25
CA ARG A 90 11.35 -11.13 5.12
C ARG A 90 10.28 -11.34 6.18
N GLU A 91 9.87 -10.26 6.82
CA GLU A 91 9.05 -10.33 8.01
C GLU A 91 7.62 -9.90 7.81
N GLY A 92 7.33 -9.22 6.68
CA GLY A 92 6.02 -8.64 6.45
C GLY A 92 5.77 -7.48 7.40
N LEU A 93 4.51 -7.19 7.66
CA LEU A 93 4.14 -6.13 8.58
C LEU A 93 4.31 -6.58 10.02
N SER A 94 4.79 -5.66 10.86
CA SER A 94 4.85 -5.92 12.30
C SER A 94 3.44 -6.08 12.88
N ALA A 95 3.35 -6.65 14.09
CA ALA A 95 2.07 -6.77 14.76
C ALA A 95 1.43 -5.39 15.02
N GLN A 96 2.23 -4.39 15.32
CA GLN A 96 1.76 -3.03 15.55
C GLN A 96 1.13 -2.44 14.28
N LEU A 97 1.79 -2.60 13.13
CA LEU A 97 1.29 -2.08 11.87
C LEU A 97 0.09 -2.88 11.38
N SER A 98 0.11 -4.19 11.55
CA SER A 98 -1.04 -5.03 11.20
C SER A 98 -2.28 -4.63 11.97
N ALA A 99 -2.12 -4.21 13.22
CA ALA A 99 -3.24 -3.77 14.05
C ALA A 99 -3.91 -2.49 13.53
N LEU A 100 -3.21 -1.70 12.73
CA LEU A 100 -3.80 -0.51 12.11
C LEU A 100 -4.63 -0.84 10.89
N CYS A 101 -4.50 -2.04 10.32
CA CYS A 101 -5.16 -2.40 9.07
C CYS A 101 -6.61 -2.78 9.31
N HIS A 102 -7.49 -2.28 8.44
CA HIS A 102 -8.88 -2.70 8.41
C HIS A 102 -9.02 -4.04 7.70
N GLU A 103 -8.15 -4.33 6.73
CA GLU A 103 -8.17 -5.56 5.97
C GLU A 103 -6.76 -5.89 5.49
N MET A 104 -6.52 -7.17 5.22
CA MET A 104 -5.26 -7.65 4.65
C MET A 104 -5.54 -8.28 3.30
N VAL A 105 -4.67 -8.06 2.33
CA VAL A 105 -4.80 -8.64 1.00
C VAL A 105 -3.53 -9.43 0.64
N ARG A 106 -3.72 -10.40 -0.26
CA ARG A 106 -2.66 -11.30 -0.71
C ARG A 106 -2.53 -11.20 -2.23
N ILE A 107 -1.29 -11.11 -2.70
CA ILE A 107 -1.02 -11.26 -4.14
C ILE A 107 -0.91 -12.76 -4.41
N PRO A 108 -1.80 -13.34 -5.23
CA PRO A 108 -1.76 -14.77 -5.49
C PRO A 108 -0.52 -15.16 -6.28
N MET A 109 0.08 -16.28 -5.91
CA MET A 109 1.26 -16.84 -6.59
C MET A 109 1.11 -18.32 -6.72
N ILE A 110 1.58 -18.89 -7.83
CA ILE A 110 1.47 -20.33 -8.09
C ILE A 110 2.83 -21.02 -8.20
N GLY A 111 3.92 -20.24 -8.15
CA GLY A 111 5.25 -20.81 -8.23
C GLY A 111 5.81 -21.20 -6.86
N ALA A 112 7.08 -21.60 -6.85
CA ALA A 112 7.76 -22.00 -5.64
C ALA A 112 8.27 -20.79 -4.83
N CYS A 113 8.10 -19.58 -5.34
CA CYS A 113 8.55 -18.36 -4.69
C CYS A 113 7.67 -18.06 -3.47
N ASP A 114 8.29 -17.75 -2.35
CA ASP A 114 7.56 -17.47 -1.11
C ASP A 114 6.99 -16.06 -1.06
N SER A 115 7.67 -15.11 -1.72
CA SER A 115 7.26 -13.72 -1.69
C SER A 115 7.84 -12.96 -2.87
N LEU A 116 7.23 -11.81 -3.17
CA LEU A 116 7.75 -10.85 -4.12
C LEU A 116 8.53 -9.78 -3.36
N ASN A 117 9.49 -9.13 -4.04
CA ASN A 117 10.18 -8.03 -3.42
C ASN A 117 9.23 -6.85 -3.20
N LEU A 118 9.61 -5.95 -2.30
CA LEU A 118 8.78 -4.82 -1.87
C LEU A 118 8.33 -3.95 -3.05
N SER A 119 9.24 -3.62 -3.93
CA SER A 119 8.94 -2.74 -5.07
C SER A 119 7.95 -3.38 -6.01
N MET A 120 8.12 -4.66 -6.28
CA MET A 120 7.23 -5.40 -7.17
C MET A 120 5.83 -5.51 -6.56
N ALA A 121 5.73 -5.91 -5.30
CA ALA A 121 4.45 -6.03 -4.62
C ALA A 121 3.72 -4.70 -4.57
N THR A 122 4.43 -3.62 -4.26
CA THR A 122 3.88 -2.28 -4.24
C THR A 122 3.32 -1.91 -5.61
N GLY A 123 4.11 -2.12 -6.65
CA GLY A 123 3.71 -1.80 -8.01
C GLY A 123 2.46 -2.53 -8.45
N ILE A 124 2.40 -3.83 -8.18
CA ILE A 124 1.26 -4.66 -8.57
C ILE A 124 -0.03 -4.14 -7.92
N ILE A 125 0.00 -3.88 -6.61
CA ILE A 125 -1.21 -3.46 -5.91
C ILE A 125 -1.61 -2.03 -6.28
N LEU A 126 -0.64 -1.13 -6.42
CA LEU A 126 -0.95 0.24 -6.81
C LEU A 126 -1.59 0.30 -8.20
N TYR A 127 -1.11 -0.51 -9.14
CA TYR A 127 -1.72 -0.56 -10.46
C TYR A 127 -3.09 -1.21 -10.45
N GLU A 128 -3.33 -2.15 -9.54
CA GLU A 128 -4.68 -2.69 -9.38
C GLU A 128 -5.64 -1.64 -8.82
N ILE A 129 -5.21 -0.87 -7.83
CA ILE A 129 -6.02 0.23 -7.29
C ILE A 129 -6.29 1.25 -8.40
N PHE A 130 -5.25 1.63 -9.14
CA PHE A 130 -5.38 2.56 -10.25
C PHE A 130 -6.36 2.03 -11.29
N ASN A 131 -6.25 0.76 -11.64
CA ASN A 131 -7.12 0.14 -12.63
C ASN A 131 -8.59 0.12 -12.17
N GLN A 132 -8.85 -0.19 -10.91
CA GLN A 132 -10.21 -0.18 -10.39
C GLN A 132 -10.84 1.20 -10.47
N HIS A 133 -10.08 2.25 -10.14
CA HIS A 133 -10.60 3.59 -10.10
C HIS A 133 -10.71 4.24 -11.48
N ASN A 134 -9.90 3.81 -12.44
CA ASN A 134 -9.85 4.41 -13.78
C ASN A 134 -10.35 3.47 -14.87
N GLY A 135 -10.04 2.18 -14.77
CA GLY A 135 -10.43 1.17 -15.75
C GLY A 135 -11.93 0.97 -15.84
N ILE A 136 -12.61 1.00 -14.69
CA ILE A 136 -14.06 0.84 -14.64
C ILE A 136 -14.75 1.97 -15.44
N LYS A 137 -14.24 3.19 -15.33
CA LYS A 137 -14.80 4.32 -16.06
C LYS A 137 -14.67 4.14 -17.57
N ARG A 138 -13.56 3.57 -18.02
CA ARG A 138 -13.36 3.31 -19.45
C ARG A 138 -14.28 2.23 -19.99
N ASN A 139 -14.63 1.26 -19.16
CA ASN A 139 -15.50 0.17 -19.56
C ASN A 139 -16.96 0.60 -19.75
N HIS A 140 -17.32 1.78 -19.27
CA HIS A 140 -18.65 2.34 -19.42
C HIS A 140 -18.77 3.31 -20.60
N ASP A 141 -17.66 3.57 -21.23
CA ASP A 141 -17.63 4.41 -22.45
C ASP A 141 -17.91 3.58 -23.72
#